data_b2189a7a96db5b1aa2aefa06655c8fa8
#
_entry.id   b2189a7a96db5b1aa2aefa06655c8fa8
#
_cell.length_a   1.000
_cell.length_b   1.000
_cell.length_c   1.000
_cell.angle_alpha   90.00
_cell.angle_beta   90.00
_cell.angle_gamma   90.00
#
_symmetry.space_group_name_H-M   'P 1'
#
loop_
_entity.id
_entity.type
_entity.pdbx_description
1 polymer ?
#
loop_
_entity_poly.entity_id
_entity_poly.type
_entity_poly.pdbx_seq_one_letter_code
_entity_poly.pdbx_strand_id
1 'polypeptide(L)'
;MTYAVAVIDLENVQLEAVRAGTLELGAVQVVNHGVPGELSEDLGRRMARLLSLPRAEKARLASPHPYRGWRQWPDDFGRLELERFNVAQFDGVAEASAAGVDEEYLGLFGHANLWPADDPGLRETARAYMAACRRLAERMLGLYAQALGLGEETFALGALPHYRLTVNDYPTWTYPEADSAGHQDKLLLLEHADDSAVTILAQHGDYEGLQIQAPDGTWIPVPLAPGALQVFSGTLLTRWTGGRLRPGRHRVVAGGSVTRRSTAVFVYPALETVVERLGPFAAGSSGSSGSSGFEPVRVWDQVKDRVADYLATYGRPEQIAAWRDGTPYVAELAENSAGR
;
A
#
# COMPACT_ATOMS: atom_id res chain seq x y z
N MET A 1 16.22 19.47 -14.97
CA MET A 1 16.11 18.10 -15.55
C MET A 1 14.64 17.77 -15.63
N THR A 2 14.18 17.13 -16.69
CA THR A 2 12.77 16.70 -16.77
C THR A 2 12.71 15.28 -16.24
N TYR A 3 12.07 15.06 -15.10
CA TYR A 3 11.84 13.74 -14.54
C TYR A 3 10.62 13.09 -15.20
N ALA A 4 10.68 11.79 -15.40
CA ALA A 4 9.57 10.98 -15.90
C ALA A 4 9.60 9.60 -15.21
N VAL A 5 8.42 9.02 -15.03
CA VAL A 5 8.32 7.66 -14.49
C VAL A 5 8.80 6.67 -15.54
N ALA A 6 9.85 5.91 -15.22
CA ALA A 6 10.40 4.90 -16.14
C ALA A 6 9.39 3.76 -16.32
N VAL A 7 9.26 3.28 -17.58
CA VAL A 7 8.49 2.07 -17.91
C VAL A 7 9.45 0.90 -18.09
N ILE A 8 9.24 -0.16 -17.32
CA ILE A 8 10.04 -1.38 -17.34
C ILE A 8 9.22 -2.49 -17.98
N ASP A 9 9.70 -3.01 -19.09
CA ASP A 9 9.15 -4.21 -19.72
C ASP A 9 9.83 -5.46 -19.13
N LEU A 10 9.06 -6.31 -18.43
CA LEU A 10 9.61 -7.50 -17.81
C LEU A 10 9.90 -8.66 -18.78
N GLU A 11 9.49 -8.58 -20.03
CA GLU A 11 9.96 -9.51 -21.09
C GLU A 11 11.29 -9.05 -21.70
N ASN A 12 11.63 -7.75 -21.55
CA ASN A 12 12.87 -7.18 -22.10
C ASN A 12 13.49 -6.18 -21.10
N VAL A 13 13.96 -6.69 -19.97
CA VAL A 13 14.45 -5.86 -18.86
C VAL A 13 15.72 -5.11 -19.21
N GLN A 14 15.69 -3.79 -19.05
CA GLN A 14 16.85 -2.92 -19.09
C GLN A 14 17.23 -2.50 -17.67
N LEU A 15 18.26 -3.13 -17.09
CA LEU A 15 18.67 -2.88 -15.69
C LEU A 15 19.00 -1.42 -15.42
N GLU A 16 19.53 -0.69 -16.42
CA GLU A 16 19.80 0.73 -16.25
C GLU A 16 18.53 1.56 -16.08
N ALA A 17 17.44 1.21 -16.78
CA ALA A 17 16.14 1.85 -16.58
C ALA A 17 15.55 1.54 -15.21
N VAL A 18 15.69 0.28 -14.74
CA VAL A 18 15.32 -0.11 -13.36
C VAL A 18 16.08 0.72 -12.35
N ARG A 19 17.40 0.82 -12.53
CA ARG A 19 18.28 1.59 -11.67
C ARG A 19 17.93 3.07 -11.62
N ALA A 20 17.77 3.70 -12.78
CA ALA A 20 17.42 5.11 -12.86
C ALA A 20 16.09 5.42 -12.17
N GLY A 21 15.00 4.68 -12.49
CA GLY A 21 13.69 4.89 -11.90
C GLY A 21 13.69 4.73 -10.37
N THR A 22 14.40 3.73 -9.87
CA THR A 22 14.44 3.44 -8.42
C THR A 22 15.32 4.42 -7.64
N LEU A 23 16.44 4.87 -8.23
CA LEU A 23 17.33 5.84 -7.59
C LEU A 23 16.75 7.26 -7.63
N GLU A 24 16.08 7.64 -8.70
CA GLU A 24 15.56 9.00 -8.89
C GLU A 24 14.21 9.22 -8.22
N LEU A 25 13.24 8.36 -8.50
CA LEU A 25 11.87 8.55 -8.05
C LEU A 25 11.41 7.57 -6.97
N GLY A 26 12.12 6.44 -6.79
CA GLY A 26 11.66 5.34 -5.97
C GLY A 26 10.40 4.69 -6.52
N ALA A 27 10.14 4.84 -7.82
CA ALA A 27 8.95 4.32 -8.46
C ALA A 27 9.19 4.07 -9.95
N VAL A 28 8.56 3.01 -10.47
CA VAL A 28 8.56 2.65 -11.89
C VAL A 28 7.18 2.17 -12.32
N GLN A 29 6.87 2.25 -13.60
CA GLN A 29 5.77 1.52 -14.22
C GLN A 29 6.29 0.21 -14.79
N VAL A 30 5.49 -0.85 -14.67
CA VAL A 30 5.88 -2.18 -15.14
C VAL A 30 4.82 -2.74 -16.08
N VAL A 31 5.25 -3.18 -17.26
CA VAL A 31 4.44 -3.89 -18.24
C VAL A 31 4.93 -5.32 -18.42
N ASN A 32 4.15 -6.19 -19.01
CA ASN A 32 4.45 -7.63 -19.16
C ASN A 32 4.82 -8.28 -17.82
N HIS A 33 4.14 -7.83 -16.77
CA HIS A 33 4.46 -8.10 -15.36
C HIS A 33 4.00 -9.48 -14.85
N GLY A 34 3.25 -10.24 -15.65
CA GLY A 34 2.80 -11.58 -15.30
C GLY A 34 1.63 -11.65 -14.30
N VAL A 35 1.10 -10.51 -13.82
CA VAL A 35 -0.19 -10.48 -13.13
C VAL A 35 -1.28 -10.56 -14.20
N PRO A 36 -2.17 -11.58 -14.17
CA PRO A 36 -3.17 -11.74 -15.23
C PRO A 36 -4.10 -10.53 -15.31
N GLY A 37 -4.26 -9.97 -16.51
CA GLY A 37 -5.12 -8.80 -16.74
C GLY A 37 -6.57 -9.07 -16.35
N GLU A 38 -7.11 -10.22 -16.72
CA GLU A 38 -8.47 -10.67 -16.37
C GLU A 38 -8.70 -10.71 -14.85
N LEU A 39 -7.66 -11.11 -14.08
CA LEU A 39 -7.73 -11.15 -12.62
C LEU A 39 -7.80 -9.75 -12.01
N SER A 40 -7.00 -8.82 -12.55
CA SER A 40 -7.03 -7.41 -12.14
C SER A 40 -8.38 -6.74 -12.46
N GLU A 41 -8.91 -7.01 -13.65
CA GLU A 41 -10.21 -6.51 -14.09
C GLU A 41 -11.36 -7.10 -13.27
N ASP A 42 -11.32 -8.42 -13.00
CA ASP A 42 -12.36 -9.08 -12.18
C ASP A 42 -12.38 -8.50 -10.75
N LEU A 43 -11.20 -8.35 -10.13
CA LEU A 43 -11.10 -7.69 -8.82
C LEU A 43 -11.64 -6.26 -8.88
N GLY A 44 -11.27 -5.49 -9.91
CA GLY A 44 -11.75 -4.13 -10.12
C GLY A 44 -13.28 -4.03 -10.21
N ARG A 45 -13.92 -4.92 -11.00
CA ARG A 45 -15.38 -4.99 -11.14
C ARG A 45 -16.07 -5.35 -9.82
N ARG A 46 -15.58 -6.37 -9.10
CA ARG A 46 -16.13 -6.80 -7.80
C ARG A 46 -16.03 -5.70 -6.75
N MET A 47 -14.87 -5.04 -6.69
CA MET A 47 -14.67 -3.92 -5.76
C MET A 47 -15.52 -2.70 -6.13
N ALA A 48 -15.70 -2.42 -7.44
CA ALA A 48 -16.63 -1.39 -7.89
C ALA A 48 -18.05 -1.65 -7.39
N ARG A 49 -18.53 -2.90 -7.54
CA ARG A 49 -19.86 -3.31 -7.06
C ARG A 49 -19.97 -3.17 -5.54
N LEU A 50 -19.00 -3.68 -4.77
CA LEU A 50 -18.99 -3.58 -3.31
C LEU A 50 -19.04 -2.12 -2.84
N LEU A 51 -18.18 -1.26 -3.42
CA LEU A 51 -18.07 0.13 -3.00
C LEU A 51 -19.26 0.99 -3.46
N SER A 52 -20.03 0.53 -4.45
CA SER A 52 -21.30 1.15 -4.85
C SER A 52 -22.51 0.79 -3.97
N LEU A 53 -22.37 -0.17 -3.07
CA LEU A 53 -23.44 -0.56 -2.15
C LEU A 53 -23.86 0.61 -1.23
N PRO A 54 -25.12 0.63 -0.76
CA PRO A 54 -25.55 1.57 0.26
C PRO A 54 -24.63 1.54 1.49
N ARG A 55 -24.43 2.70 2.11
CA ARG A 55 -23.54 2.84 3.28
C ARG A 55 -23.86 1.83 4.39
N ALA A 56 -25.14 1.58 4.66
CA ALA A 56 -25.59 0.64 5.69
C ALA A 56 -25.14 -0.81 5.39
N GLU A 57 -25.06 -1.20 4.13
CA GLU A 57 -24.59 -2.52 3.72
C GLU A 57 -23.07 -2.60 3.83
N LYS A 58 -22.36 -1.58 3.36
CA LYS A 58 -20.90 -1.49 3.51
C LYS A 58 -20.48 -1.48 4.98
N ALA A 59 -21.24 -0.85 5.86
CA ALA A 59 -20.96 -0.78 7.29
C ALA A 59 -20.95 -2.16 7.97
N ARG A 60 -21.67 -3.16 7.43
CA ARG A 60 -21.61 -4.56 7.91
C ARG A 60 -20.26 -5.22 7.64
N LEU A 61 -19.48 -4.65 6.72
CA LEU A 61 -18.13 -5.08 6.39
C LEU A 61 -17.06 -4.22 7.08
N ALA A 62 -17.43 -3.35 8.01
CA ALA A 62 -16.48 -2.56 8.78
C ALA A 62 -15.82 -3.41 9.88
N SER A 63 -14.53 -3.21 10.07
CA SER A 63 -13.72 -3.87 11.09
C SER A 63 -13.15 -2.85 12.08
N PRO A 64 -13.01 -3.20 13.37
CA PRO A 64 -12.23 -2.39 14.30
C PRO A 64 -10.74 -2.36 13.94
N HIS A 65 -10.23 -3.39 13.26
CA HIS A 65 -8.84 -3.42 12.83
C HIS A 65 -8.63 -2.48 11.62
N PRO A 66 -7.60 -1.60 11.62
CA PRO A 66 -7.42 -0.58 10.58
C PRO A 66 -7.20 -1.15 9.18
N TYR A 67 -6.65 -2.35 9.08
CA TYR A 67 -6.34 -3.02 7.81
C TYR A 67 -7.25 -4.20 7.52
N ARG A 68 -8.54 -4.10 7.88
CA ARG A 68 -9.59 -5.08 7.58
C ARG A 68 -10.87 -4.39 7.16
N GLY A 69 -11.54 -4.95 6.16
CA GLY A 69 -12.88 -4.57 5.74
C GLY A 69 -12.99 -3.13 5.24
N TRP A 70 -14.23 -2.65 5.26
CA TRP A 70 -14.60 -1.34 4.74
C TRP A 70 -14.36 -0.22 5.74
N ARG A 71 -13.94 0.94 5.22
CA ARG A 71 -13.68 2.14 6.01
C ARG A 71 -13.86 3.40 5.16
N GLN A 72 -14.28 4.50 5.82
CA GLN A 72 -14.40 5.83 5.22
C GLN A 72 -13.45 6.82 5.90
N TRP A 73 -12.96 7.77 5.13
CA TRP A 73 -12.25 8.95 5.60
C TRP A 73 -13.04 10.19 5.18
N PRO A 74 -13.72 10.88 6.11
CA PRO A 74 -14.25 12.21 5.87
C PRO A 74 -13.12 13.23 5.86
N ASP A 75 -13.31 14.34 5.13
CA ASP A 75 -12.48 15.53 5.27
C ASP A 75 -12.81 16.28 6.58
N ASP A 76 -12.08 17.38 6.87
CA ASP A 76 -12.30 18.21 8.06
C ASP A 76 -13.72 18.82 8.15
N PHE A 77 -14.46 18.82 7.05
CA PHE A 77 -15.85 19.28 6.94
C PHE A 77 -16.87 18.15 6.92
N GLY A 78 -16.45 16.91 7.15
CA GLY A 78 -17.30 15.71 7.13
C GLY A 78 -17.67 15.23 5.72
N ARG A 79 -17.05 15.77 4.64
CA ARG A 79 -17.25 15.28 3.27
C ARG A 79 -16.38 14.06 3.04
N LEU A 80 -16.91 13.09 2.31
CA LEU A 80 -16.17 11.89 1.98
C LEU A 80 -15.01 12.19 1.03
N GLU A 81 -13.78 11.97 1.48
CA GLU A 81 -12.58 12.09 0.64
C GLU A 81 -12.12 10.75 0.07
N LEU A 82 -12.35 9.67 0.82
CA LEU A 82 -11.82 8.36 0.48
C LEU A 82 -12.61 7.26 1.15
N GLU A 83 -12.98 6.23 0.40
CA GLU A 83 -13.39 4.94 0.94
C GLU A 83 -12.29 3.90 0.73
N ARG A 84 -12.17 2.96 1.66
CA ARG A 84 -11.23 1.84 1.53
C ARG A 84 -11.89 0.51 1.82
N PHE A 85 -11.40 -0.52 1.12
CA PHE A 85 -11.62 -1.90 1.50
C PHE A 85 -10.27 -2.60 1.65
N ASN A 86 -10.04 -3.22 2.82
CA ASN A 86 -8.77 -3.81 3.19
C ASN A 86 -8.89 -5.32 3.37
N VAL A 87 -7.91 -6.04 2.87
CA VAL A 87 -7.83 -7.50 2.97
C VAL A 87 -6.44 -7.90 3.44
N ALA A 88 -6.38 -8.70 4.49
CA ALA A 88 -5.13 -9.31 4.93
C ALA A 88 -4.84 -10.61 4.18
N GLN A 89 -3.61 -11.02 4.25
CA GLN A 89 -3.07 -12.28 3.73
C GLN A 89 -3.84 -13.51 4.19
N PHE A 90 -4.25 -13.57 5.47
CA PHE A 90 -5.01 -14.66 6.06
C PHE A 90 -6.37 -14.18 6.58
N ASP A 91 -7.36 -15.05 6.52
CA ASP A 91 -8.72 -14.72 6.98
C ASP A 91 -8.87 -14.70 8.51
N GLY A 92 -7.84 -15.13 9.24
CA GLY A 92 -7.84 -15.10 10.70
C GLY A 92 -6.72 -15.92 11.29
N VAL A 93 -6.71 -16.00 12.62
CA VAL A 93 -5.66 -16.67 13.40
C VAL A 93 -5.47 -18.14 13.01
N ALA A 94 -6.57 -18.89 12.83
CA ALA A 94 -6.48 -20.30 12.50
C ALA A 94 -5.74 -20.58 11.18
N GLU A 95 -6.03 -19.77 10.14
CA GLU A 95 -5.35 -19.90 8.85
C GLU A 95 -3.89 -19.43 8.95
N ALA A 96 -3.63 -18.33 9.65
CA ALA A 96 -2.27 -17.84 9.86
C ALA A 96 -1.40 -18.88 10.60
N SER A 97 -1.92 -19.48 11.67
CA SER A 97 -1.24 -20.53 12.42
C SER A 97 -0.99 -21.78 11.56
N ALA A 98 -1.99 -22.21 10.78
CA ALA A 98 -1.84 -23.36 9.87
C ALA A 98 -0.82 -23.09 8.73
N ALA A 99 -0.61 -21.83 8.37
CA ALA A 99 0.42 -21.41 7.40
C ALA A 99 1.82 -21.30 8.02
N GLY A 100 1.98 -21.49 9.33
CA GLY A 100 3.27 -21.43 10.03
C GLY A 100 3.64 -20.05 10.56
N VAL A 101 2.68 -19.13 10.70
CA VAL A 101 2.93 -17.86 11.41
C VAL A 101 3.20 -18.15 12.88
N ASP A 102 4.31 -17.63 13.40
CA ASP A 102 4.69 -17.77 14.80
C ASP A 102 3.64 -17.16 15.74
N GLU A 103 3.48 -17.74 16.92
CA GLU A 103 2.50 -17.35 17.93
C GLU A 103 2.62 -15.86 18.30
N GLU A 104 3.83 -15.32 18.35
CA GLU A 104 4.13 -13.90 18.60
C GLU A 104 3.38 -12.97 17.63
N TYR A 105 3.18 -13.40 16.38
CA TYR A 105 2.61 -12.55 15.31
C TYR A 105 1.12 -12.81 15.05
N LEU A 106 0.52 -13.82 15.66
CA LEU A 106 -0.88 -14.19 15.42
C LEU A 106 -1.86 -13.07 15.77
N GLY A 107 -1.51 -12.19 16.71
CA GLY A 107 -2.32 -11.03 17.06
C GLY A 107 -2.64 -10.09 15.88
N LEU A 108 -1.77 -10.05 14.86
CA LEU A 108 -2.03 -9.29 13.63
C LEU A 108 -3.25 -9.83 12.86
N PHE A 109 -3.57 -11.10 13.04
CA PHE A 109 -4.68 -11.80 12.38
C PHE A 109 -5.85 -12.07 13.31
N GLY A 110 -5.89 -11.41 14.49
CA GLY A 110 -6.95 -11.56 15.49
C GLY A 110 -8.34 -11.13 14.99
N HIS A 111 -8.40 -10.32 13.94
CA HIS A 111 -9.62 -9.96 13.24
C HIS A 111 -9.66 -10.63 11.86
N ALA A 112 -10.77 -11.28 11.55
CA ALA A 112 -10.95 -11.93 10.25
C ALA A 112 -11.11 -10.90 9.11
N ASN A 113 -10.77 -11.31 7.88
CA ASN A 113 -11.25 -10.59 6.71
C ASN A 113 -12.78 -10.67 6.63
N LEU A 114 -13.40 -9.62 6.17
CA LEU A 114 -14.85 -9.53 6.04
C LEU A 114 -15.21 -9.62 4.56
N TRP A 115 -16.01 -10.63 4.20
CA TRP A 115 -16.40 -10.88 2.82
C TRP A 115 -17.90 -10.65 2.63
N PRO A 116 -18.34 -9.99 1.54
CA PRO A 116 -19.75 -9.82 1.25
C PRO A 116 -20.38 -11.19 0.94
N ALA A 117 -21.53 -11.46 1.56
CA ALA A 117 -22.21 -12.75 1.39
C ALA A 117 -22.77 -12.97 -0.02
N ASP A 118 -23.06 -11.89 -0.74
CA ASP A 118 -23.62 -11.89 -2.09
C ASP A 118 -22.54 -11.97 -3.19
N ASP A 119 -21.25 -11.94 -2.83
CA ASP A 119 -20.12 -12.15 -3.76
C ASP A 119 -19.07 -13.10 -3.19
N PRO A 120 -19.34 -14.40 -3.14
CA PRO A 120 -18.40 -15.38 -2.58
C PRO A 120 -17.11 -15.49 -3.40
N GLY A 121 -17.12 -15.12 -4.68
CA GLY A 121 -15.93 -15.14 -5.55
C GLY A 121 -14.93 -14.02 -5.25
N LEU A 122 -15.32 -12.96 -4.56
CA LEU A 122 -14.41 -11.85 -4.24
C LEU A 122 -13.21 -12.31 -3.42
N ARG A 123 -13.42 -13.22 -2.46
CA ARG A 123 -12.35 -13.79 -1.62
C ARG A 123 -11.27 -14.45 -2.46
N GLU A 124 -11.67 -15.33 -3.37
CA GLU A 124 -10.74 -16.08 -4.22
C GLU A 124 -10.00 -15.16 -5.19
N THR A 125 -10.74 -14.24 -5.83
CA THR A 125 -10.15 -13.25 -6.74
C THR A 125 -9.13 -12.36 -6.02
N ALA A 126 -9.46 -11.82 -4.84
CA ALA A 126 -8.55 -10.97 -4.05
C ALA A 126 -7.27 -11.74 -3.65
N ARG A 127 -7.40 -12.96 -3.18
CA ARG A 127 -6.26 -13.81 -2.77
C ARG A 127 -5.35 -14.15 -3.95
N ALA A 128 -5.94 -14.53 -5.08
CA ALA A 128 -5.18 -14.82 -6.30
C ALA A 128 -4.42 -13.58 -6.80
N TYR A 129 -5.07 -12.41 -6.77
CA TYR A 129 -4.44 -11.15 -7.14
C TYR A 129 -3.29 -10.78 -6.21
N MET A 130 -3.50 -10.86 -4.89
CA MET A 130 -2.45 -10.61 -3.89
C MET A 130 -1.25 -11.54 -4.10
N ALA A 131 -1.49 -12.83 -4.34
CA ALA A 131 -0.43 -13.80 -4.59
C ALA A 131 0.35 -13.50 -5.89
N ALA A 132 -0.33 -13.05 -6.95
CA ALA A 132 0.32 -12.63 -8.19
C ALA A 132 1.17 -11.37 -7.98
N CYS A 133 0.65 -10.36 -7.26
CA CYS A 133 1.40 -9.16 -6.92
C CYS A 133 2.61 -9.45 -6.01
N ARG A 134 2.50 -10.39 -5.07
CA ARG A 134 3.63 -10.82 -4.24
C ARG A 134 4.77 -11.38 -5.10
N ARG A 135 4.46 -12.26 -6.06
CA ARG A 135 5.47 -12.80 -6.99
C ARG A 135 6.12 -11.70 -7.85
N LEU A 136 5.32 -10.71 -8.29
CA LEU A 136 5.86 -9.54 -8.99
C LEU A 136 6.79 -8.74 -8.08
N ALA A 137 6.42 -8.51 -6.83
CA ALA A 137 7.26 -7.80 -5.87
C ALA A 137 8.60 -8.52 -5.63
N GLU A 138 8.62 -9.84 -5.49
CA GLU A 138 9.84 -10.64 -5.38
C GLU A 138 10.75 -10.48 -6.61
N ARG A 139 10.16 -10.54 -7.82
CA ARG A 139 10.90 -10.31 -9.06
C ARG A 139 11.49 -8.91 -9.12
N MET A 140 10.72 -7.88 -8.74
CA MET A 140 11.21 -6.50 -8.73
C MET A 140 12.34 -6.28 -7.72
N LEU A 141 12.26 -6.90 -6.54
CA LEU A 141 13.34 -6.84 -5.54
C LEU A 141 14.64 -7.46 -6.08
N GLY A 142 14.54 -8.59 -6.78
CA GLY A 142 15.70 -9.19 -7.46
C GLY A 142 16.29 -8.26 -8.51
N LEU A 143 15.45 -7.62 -9.33
CA LEU A 143 15.90 -6.64 -10.33
C LEU A 143 16.56 -5.40 -9.68
N TYR A 144 16.03 -4.93 -8.55
CA TYR A 144 16.65 -3.83 -7.80
C TYR A 144 18.02 -4.21 -7.26
N ALA A 145 18.17 -5.43 -6.75
CA ALA A 145 19.48 -5.94 -6.31
C ALA A 145 20.47 -5.99 -7.48
N GLN A 146 20.09 -6.59 -8.61
CA GLN A 146 20.91 -6.68 -9.82
C GLN A 146 21.31 -5.28 -10.36
N ALA A 147 20.35 -4.34 -10.39
CA ALA A 147 20.60 -2.96 -10.83
C ALA A 147 21.61 -2.20 -9.93
N LEU A 148 21.77 -2.66 -8.69
CA LEU A 148 22.78 -2.16 -7.75
C LEU A 148 24.08 -2.95 -7.79
N GLY A 149 24.21 -3.97 -8.67
CA GLY A 149 25.36 -4.85 -8.74
C GLY A 149 25.46 -5.87 -7.61
N LEU A 150 24.30 -6.22 -6.99
CA LEU A 150 24.20 -7.19 -5.91
C LEU A 150 23.62 -8.52 -6.43
N GLY A 151 23.73 -9.57 -5.62
CA GLY A 151 23.06 -10.84 -5.87
C GLY A 151 21.54 -10.70 -5.82
N GLU A 152 20.82 -11.44 -6.66
CA GLU A 152 19.36 -11.36 -6.80
C GLU A 152 18.63 -11.57 -5.47
N GLU A 153 19.14 -12.45 -4.61
CA GLU A 153 18.55 -12.79 -3.31
C GLU A 153 18.82 -11.76 -2.20
N THR A 154 19.51 -10.66 -2.51
CA THR A 154 19.93 -9.67 -1.49
C THR A 154 18.73 -9.06 -0.73
N PHE A 155 17.60 -8.88 -1.39
CA PHE A 155 16.36 -8.34 -0.81
C PHE A 155 15.28 -9.41 -0.69
N ALA A 156 15.66 -10.68 -0.43
CA ALA A 156 14.71 -11.76 -0.26
C ALA A 156 13.73 -11.48 0.88
N LEU A 157 12.46 -11.80 0.64
CA LEU A 157 11.36 -11.52 1.58
C LEU A 157 11.25 -12.54 2.73
N GLY A 158 12.05 -13.61 2.70
CA GLY A 158 11.95 -14.72 3.66
C GLY A 158 10.90 -15.76 3.27
N ALA A 159 10.74 -16.78 4.11
CA ALA A 159 9.90 -17.95 3.80
C ALA A 159 8.39 -17.63 3.81
N LEU A 160 7.97 -16.73 4.69
CA LEU A 160 6.57 -16.34 4.85
C LEU A 160 6.42 -14.80 4.84
N PRO A 161 6.53 -14.17 3.66
CA PRO A 161 6.38 -12.72 3.54
C PRO A 161 5.02 -12.25 4.04
N HIS A 162 4.99 -11.08 4.65
CA HIS A 162 3.73 -10.43 5.01
C HIS A 162 3.23 -9.56 3.86
N TYR A 163 1.93 -9.62 3.54
CA TYR A 163 1.34 -8.76 2.52
C TYR A 163 -0.15 -8.49 2.78
N ARG A 164 -0.62 -7.37 2.30
CA ARG A 164 -2.02 -6.94 2.41
C ARG A 164 -2.48 -6.18 1.18
N LEU A 165 -3.78 -6.23 0.92
CA LEU A 165 -4.45 -5.49 -0.14
C LEU A 165 -5.21 -4.31 0.43
N THR A 166 -5.16 -3.18 -0.26
CA THR A 166 -6.04 -2.03 -0.01
C THR A 166 -6.61 -1.56 -1.34
N VAL A 167 -7.92 -1.48 -1.42
CA VAL A 167 -8.62 -0.80 -2.52
C VAL A 167 -9.06 0.56 -2.03
N ASN A 168 -8.62 1.61 -2.70
CA ASN A 168 -9.04 2.98 -2.44
C ASN A 168 -10.04 3.40 -3.52
N ASP A 169 -11.17 3.97 -3.11
CA ASP A 169 -12.16 4.59 -3.97
C ASP A 169 -12.23 6.07 -3.64
N TYR A 170 -11.89 6.89 -4.62
CA TYR A 170 -11.87 8.34 -4.51
C TYR A 170 -13.13 8.87 -5.18
N PRO A 171 -14.02 9.56 -4.44
CA PRO A 171 -15.25 10.09 -5.00
C PRO A 171 -14.95 11.22 -5.99
N THR A 172 -15.95 11.57 -6.78
CA THR A 172 -15.91 12.78 -7.60
C THR A 172 -15.74 14.00 -6.70
N TRP A 173 -14.88 14.90 -7.11
CA TRP A 173 -14.66 16.16 -6.42
C TRP A 173 -14.84 17.31 -7.41
N THR A 174 -15.94 18.03 -7.28
CA THR A 174 -16.17 19.26 -8.04
C THR A 174 -15.92 20.46 -7.15
N TYR A 175 -15.02 21.34 -7.57
CA TYR A 175 -14.85 22.63 -6.90
C TYR A 175 -16.12 23.47 -7.11
N PRO A 176 -16.63 24.16 -6.07
CA PRO A 176 -17.61 25.21 -6.29
C PRO A 176 -17.05 26.24 -7.29
N GLU A 177 -17.87 26.72 -8.24
CA GLU A 177 -17.43 27.65 -9.29
C GLU A 177 -16.76 28.92 -8.75
N ALA A 178 -17.09 29.33 -7.53
CA ALA A 178 -16.50 30.50 -6.86
C ALA A 178 -15.03 30.30 -6.44
N ASP A 179 -14.56 29.05 -6.32
CA ASP A 179 -13.22 28.71 -5.81
C ASP A 179 -12.21 28.36 -6.93
N SER A 180 -12.63 28.36 -8.19
CA SER A 180 -11.78 27.92 -9.32
C SER A 180 -10.59 28.85 -9.63
N ALA A 181 -10.52 30.03 -9.06
CA ALA A 181 -9.51 31.06 -9.38
C ALA A 181 -8.28 31.07 -8.46
N GLY A 182 -7.95 30.01 -7.76
CA GLY A 182 -6.75 29.99 -6.90
C GLY A 182 -6.48 28.70 -6.14
N HIS A 183 -7.23 27.67 -6.38
CA HIS A 183 -7.04 26.39 -5.69
C HIS A 183 -5.98 25.56 -6.39
N GLN A 184 -4.84 25.44 -5.74
CA GLN A 184 -3.91 24.34 -5.97
C GLN A 184 -4.64 23.01 -5.70
N ASP A 185 -4.30 21.99 -6.45
CA ASP A 185 -4.88 20.66 -6.43
C ASP A 185 -5.36 20.20 -5.05
N LYS A 186 -6.66 19.95 -4.89
CA LYS A 186 -7.22 19.34 -3.68
C LYS A 186 -6.59 17.97 -3.49
N LEU A 187 -5.93 17.76 -2.35
CA LEU A 187 -5.36 16.46 -2.00
C LEU A 187 -6.47 15.53 -1.50
N LEU A 188 -6.62 14.39 -2.15
CA LEU A 188 -7.47 13.28 -1.73
C LEU A 188 -6.70 12.24 -0.91
N LEU A 189 -5.40 12.16 -1.10
CA LEU A 189 -4.48 11.40 -0.28
C LEU A 189 -3.22 12.23 -0.08
N LEU A 190 -2.90 12.50 1.19
CA LEU A 190 -1.72 13.27 1.57
C LEU A 190 -0.43 12.59 1.12
N GLU A 191 0.61 13.39 0.96
CA GLU A 191 1.92 12.91 0.60
C GLU A 191 2.49 11.95 1.65
N HIS A 192 2.94 10.82 1.19
CA HIS A 192 3.55 9.78 2.04
C HIS A 192 4.48 8.89 1.23
N ALA A 193 5.24 8.07 1.93
CA ALA A 193 5.92 6.90 1.39
C ALA A 193 5.36 5.67 2.11
N ASP A 194 5.28 4.55 1.38
CA ASP A 194 4.80 3.31 1.95
C ASP A 194 5.82 2.70 2.90
N ASP A 195 5.32 2.08 3.96
CA ASP A 195 6.12 1.39 4.98
C ASP A 195 6.51 -0.05 4.61
N SER A 196 6.17 -0.50 3.41
CA SER A 196 6.51 -1.81 2.83
C SER A 196 7.97 -1.91 2.35
N ALA A 197 8.37 -3.09 1.87
CA ALA A 197 9.54 -3.21 1.00
C ALA A 197 9.20 -2.71 -0.41
N VAL A 198 8.08 -3.19 -0.95
CA VAL A 198 7.57 -2.81 -2.27
C VAL A 198 6.04 -2.73 -2.22
N THR A 199 5.46 -1.77 -2.92
CA THR A 199 4.03 -1.67 -3.17
C THR A 199 3.74 -1.82 -4.65
N ILE A 200 2.80 -2.71 -4.98
CA ILE A 200 2.30 -2.92 -6.34
C ILE A 200 0.92 -2.26 -6.44
N LEU A 201 0.75 -1.31 -7.35
CA LEU A 201 -0.47 -0.53 -7.45
C LEU A 201 -1.03 -0.57 -8.88
N ALA A 202 -2.30 -0.96 -9.01
CA ALA A 202 -3.11 -0.77 -10.20
C ALA A 202 -3.95 0.50 -10.07
N GLN A 203 -4.03 1.29 -11.14
CA GLN A 203 -4.91 2.45 -11.23
C GLN A 203 -6.11 2.12 -12.12
N HIS A 204 -7.30 2.53 -11.67
CA HIS A 204 -8.55 2.36 -12.41
C HIS A 204 -9.28 3.71 -12.43
N GLY A 205 -9.79 4.09 -13.59
CA GLY A 205 -10.49 5.36 -13.81
C GLY A 205 -9.84 6.17 -14.92
N ASP A 206 -10.35 7.35 -15.12
CA ASP A 206 -10.11 8.13 -16.34
C ASP A 206 -9.26 9.39 -16.10
N TYR A 207 -8.64 9.54 -14.93
CA TYR A 207 -7.77 10.69 -14.68
C TYR A 207 -6.46 10.35 -13.94
N GLU A 208 -5.44 11.12 -14.22
CA GLU A 208 -4.07 11.00 -13.69
C GLU A 208 -3.93 11.75 -12.36
N GLY A 209 -4.60 11.28 -11.29
CA GLY A 209 -4.54 11.92 -9.97
C GLY A 209 -3.33 11.53 -9.14
N LEU A 210 -2.62 10.48 -9.50
CA LEU A 210 -1.41 10.04 -8.79
C LEU A 210 -0.21 10.90 -9.19
N GLN A 211 0.51 11.41 -8.20
CA GLN A 211 1.75 12.15 -8.41
C GLN A 211 2.88 11.58 -7.57
N ILE A 212 4.10 11.60 -8.09
CA ILE A 212 5.33 11.16 -7.42
C ILE A 212 6.24 12.36 -7.24
N GLN A 213 6.92 12.44 -6.09
CA GLN A 213 7.83 13.52 -5.78
C GLN A 213 9.24 13.25 -6.32
N ALA A 214 9.72 14.12 -7.19
CA ALA A 214 11.10 14.11 -7.69
C ALA A 214 12.11 14.58 -6.61
N PRO A 215 13.42 14.34 -6.82
CA PRO A 215 14.49 14.77 -5.90
C PRO A 215 14.51 16.25 -5.58
N ASP A 216 14.11 17.10 -6.52
CA ASP A 216 14.05 18.57 -6.37
C ASP A 216 12.76 19.05 -5.70
N GLY A 217 11.88 18.12 -5.26
CA GLY A 217 10.59 18.42 -4.64
C GLY A 217 9.43 18.61 -5.61
N THR A 218 9.67 18.60 -6.91
CA THR A 218 8.63 18.71 -7.94
C THR A 218 7.71 17.49 -7.92
N TRP A 219 6.40 17.72 -8.09
CA TRP A 219 5.41 16.67 -8.22
C TRP A 219 5.18 16.32 -9.69
N ILE A 220 5.36 15.04 -10.03
CA ILE A 220 5.25 14.52 -11.39
C ILE A 220 3.99 13.66 -11.48
N PRO A 221 3.07 13.96 -12.42
CA PRO A 221 1.92 13.09 -12.66
C PRO A 221 2.39 11.72 -13.17
N VAL A 222 1.71 10.67 -12.70
CA VAL A 222 1.93 9.30 -13.16
C VAL A 222 0.93 9.00 -14.27
N PRO A 223 1.39 8.77 -15.52
CA PRO A 223 0.49 8.48 -16.63
C PRO A 223 -0.32 7.22 -16.41
N LEU A 224 -1.55 7.19 -16.90
CA LEU A 224 -2.34 5.97 -17.02
C LEU A 224 -1.87 5.20 -18.25
N ALA A 225 -1.02 4.22 -18.06
CA ALA A 225 -0.59 3.32 -19.14
C ALA A 225 -1.44 2.03 -19.10
N PRO A 226 -2.13 1.66 -20.20
CA PRO A 226 -2.94 0.46 -20.23
C PRO A 226 -2.13 -0.79 -19.87
N GLY A 227 -2.66 -1.58 -18.93
CA GLY A 227 -2.01 -2.82 -18.48
C GLY A 227 -0.73 -2.64 -17.67
N ALA A 228 -0.33 -1.41 -17.32
CA ALA A 228 0.82 -1.17 -16.47
C ALA A 228 0.44 -1.18 -14.98
N LEU A 229 1.34 -1.72 -14.16
CA LEU A 229 1.30 -1.58 -12.70
C LEU A 229 2.36 -0.59 -12.24
N GLN A 230 2.02 0.23 -11.25
CA GLN A 230 3.00 1.07 -10.55
C GLN A 230 3.70 0.23 -9.50
N VAL A 231 5.00 0.38 -9.39
CA VAL A 231 5.81 -0.27 -8.35
C VAL A 231 6.54 0.81 -7.58
N PHE A 232 6.24 0.91 -6.28
CA PHE A 232 6.89 1.85 -5.38
C PHE A 232 7.89 1.13 -4.50
N SER A 233 9.09 1.68 -4.36
CA SER A 233 10.03 1.33 -3.32
C SER A 233 9.50 1.85 -1.98
N GLY A 234 9.37 0.98 -1.01
CA GLY A 234 8.95 1.35 0.35
C GLY A 234 10.13 1.74 1.25
N THR A 235 9.81 2.19 2.46
CA THR A 235 10.83 2.65 3.43
C THR A 235 11.73 1.52 3.92
N LEU A 236 11.28 0.25 3.93
CA LEU A 236 12.12 -0.90 4.29
C LEU A 236 13.24 -1.10 3.27
N LEU A 237 12.95 -0.99 1.97
CA LEU A 237 13.96 -1.08 0.92
C LEU A 237 14.97 0.08 1.02
N THR A 238 14.50 1.28 1.34
CA THR A 238 15.35 2.44 1.61
C THR A 238 16.28 2.19 2.80
N ARG A 239 15.78 1.55 3.87
CA ARG A 239 16.56 1.19 5.05
C ARG A 239 17.65 0.15 4.72
N TRP A 240 17.33 -0.93 4.01
CA TRP A 240 18.31 -1.93 3.56
C TRP A 240 19.48 -1.30 2.81
N THR A 241 19.21 -0.28 2.02
CA THR A 241 20.20 0.38 1.16
C THR A 241 20.80 1.64 1.77
N GLY A 242 20.51 1.94 3.05
CA GLY A 242 21.04 3.12 3.72
C GLY A 242 20.65 4.43 3.03
N GLY A 243 19.47 4.49 2.44
CA GLY A 243 18.98 5.66 1.71
C GLY A 243 19.40 5.73 0.24
N ARG A 244 20.12 4.74 -0.27
CA ARG A 244 20.56 4.75 -1.69
C ARG A 244 19.36 4.57 -2.64
N LEU A 245 18.44 3.65 -2.35
CA LEU A 245 17.17 3.58 -3.02
C LEU A 245 16.19 4.51 -2.31
N ARG A 246 15.61 5.42 -3.06
CA ARG A 246 14.64 6.37 -2.51
C ARG A 246 13.29 5.68 -2.25
N PRO A 247 12.56 6.10 -1.23
CA PRO A 247 11.17 5.70 -1.10
C PRO A 247 10.35 6.47 -2.13
N GLY A 248 9.41 5.80 -2.77
CA GLY A 248 8.48 6.42 -3.72
C GLY A 248 7.46 7.31 -3.02
N ARG A 249 7.84 8.57 -2.69
CA ARG A 249 6.90 9.54 -2.10
C ARG A 249 5.85 9.90 -3.12
N HIS A 250 4.59 9.75 -2.74
CA HIS A 250 3.47 9.98 -3.65
C HIS A 250 2.28 10.61 -2.93
N ARG A 251 1.37 11.19 -3.72
CA ARG A 251 0.12 11.80 -3.28
C ARG A 251 -0.97 11.60 -4.34
N VAL A 252 -2.23 11.85 -3.99
CA VAL A 252 -3.34 11.82 -4.94
C VAL A 252 -4.05 13.16 -4.92
N VAL A 253 -4.20 13.77 -6.10
CA VAL A 253 -4.96 15.00 -6.31
C VAL A 253 -6.33 14.68 -6.90
N ALA A 254 -7.30 15.56 -6.67
CA ALA A 254 -8.63 15.44 -7.24
C ALA A 254 -8.63 15.67 -8.76
N GLY A 255 -9.40 14.86 -9.48
CA GLY A 255 -9.54 14.92 -10.94
C GLY A 255 -10.89 15.47 -11.42
N GLY A 256 -11.56 16.30 -10.61
CA GLY A 256 -12.83 16.92 -11.02
C GLY A 256 -14.03 15.96 -10.95
N SER A 257 -14.78 15.83 -12.05
CA SER A 257 -16.08 15.13 -12.09
C SER A 257 -16.02 13.61 -12.25
N VAL A 258 -14.83 13.00 -12.31
CA VAL A 258 -14.66 11.56 -12.48
C VAL A 258 -14.19 10.89 -11.20
N THR A 259 -14.63 9.64 -10.99
CA THR A 259 -14.15 8.81 -9.89
C THR A 259 -12.82 8.17 -10.24
N ARG A 260 -12.03 7.87 -9.22
CA ARG A 260 -10.78 7.13 -9.35
C ARG A 260 -10.79 5.98 -8.36
N ARG A 261 -10.27 4.84 -8.78
CA ARG A 261 -10.00 3.72 -7.88
C ARG A 261 -8.55 3.26 -8.04
N SER A 262 -7.96 2.82 -6.95
CA SER A 262 -6.67 2.14 -7.00
C SER A 262 -6.70 0.89 -6.16
N THR A 263 -5.93 -0.11 -6.60
CA THR A 263 -5.75 -1.38 -5.90
C THR A 263 -4.27 -1.52 -5.58
N ALA A 264 -3.92 -1.47 -4.30
CA ALA A 264 -2.54 -1.55 -3.83
C ALA A 264 -2.30 -2.84 -3.05
N VAL A 265 -1.22 -3.56 -3.36
CA VAL A 265 -0.71 -4.68 -2.57
C VAL A 265 0.62 -4.26 -1.96
N PHE A 266 0.63 -4.16 -0.64
CA PHE A 266 1.82 -3.84 0.14
C PHE A 266 2.52 -5.15 0.51
N VAL A 267 3.80 -5.26 0.16
CA VAL A 267 4.58 -6.48 0.38
C VAL A 267 5.76 -6.18 1.30
N TYR A 268 5.85 -6.94 2.37
CA TYR A 268 6.87 -6.83 3.41
C TYR A 268 7.68 -8.11 3.46
N PRO A 269 8.92 -8.08 3.97
CA PRO A 269 9.59 -9.31 4.39
C PRO A 269 8.78 -10.05 5.45
N ALA A 270 9.18 -11.27 5.75
CA ALA A 270 8.63 -12.04 6.87
C ALA A 270 8.69 -11.22 8.18
N LEU A 271 7.70 -11.38 9.05
CA LEU A 271 7.53 -10.51 10.24
C LEU A 271 8.71 -10.55 11.21
N GLU A 272 9.41 -11.68 11.27
CA GLU A 272 10.62 -11.89 12.07
C GLU A 272 11.87 -11.19 11.50
N THR A 273 11.83 -10.78 10.24
CA THR A 273 13.01 -10.19 9.55
C THR A 273 13.42 -8.88 10.22
N VAL A 274 14.70 -8.77 10.55
CA VAL A 274 15.31 -7.50 10.95
C VAL A 274 15.88 -6.82 9.70
N VAL A 275 15.32 -5.68 9.35
CA VAL A 275 15.77 -4.85 8.23
C VAL A 275 16.81 -3.87 8.75
N GLU A 276 18.05 -4.10 8.35
CA GLU A 276 19.20 -3.26 8.69
C GLU A 276 19.98 -2.86 7.44
N ARG A 277 20.82 -1.88 7.55
CA ARG A 277 21.68 -1.45 6.45
C ARG A 277 22.64 -2.58 6.05
N LEU A 278 22.57 -3.01 4.80
CA LEU A 278 23.41 -4.08 4.28
C LEU A 278 24.86 -3.65 4.15
N GLY A 279 25.79 -4.60 4.33
CA GLY A 279 27.23 -4.38 4.31
C GLY A 279 27.76 -3.51 3.14
N PRO A 280 27.33 -3.73 1.88
CA PRO A 280 27.75 -2.88 0.75
C PRO A 280 27.37 -1.41 0.88
N PHE A 281 26.42 -1.08 1.76
CA PHE A 281 25.96 0.28 2.02
C PHE A 281 26.40 0.80 3.42
N ALA A 282 27.10 -0.01 4.21
CA ALA A 282 27.46 0.29 5.59
C ALA A 282 28.57 1.34 5.74
N ALA A 283 29.47 1.47 4.76
CA ALA A 283 30.60 2.40 4.84
C ALA A 283 30.80 3.10 3.50
N GLY A 284 30.79 4.44 3.50
CA GLY A 284 31.36 5.21 2.41
C GLY A 284 30.53 6.28 1.72
N SER A 285 29.40 6.73 2.22
CA SER A 285 28.87 8.03 1.82
C SER A 285 29.41 9.12 2.75
N SER A 286 30.67 9.50 2.54
CA SER A 286 31.25 10.75 3.01
C SER A 286 30.41 11.90 2.45
N GLY A 287 29.44 12.41 3.19
CA GLY A 287 28.69 13.57 2.71
C GLY A 287 27.48 14.02 3.54
N SER A 288 26.97 13.25 4.47
CA SER A 288 26.00 13.79 5.43
C SER A 288 26.23 13.19 6.82
N SER A 289 26.60 14.03 7.74
CA SER A 289 26.64 13.79 9.18
C SER A 289 25.22 13.57 9.74
N GLY A 290 24.61 12.44 9.44
CA GLY A 290 23.27 12.09 9.87
C GLY A 290 23.03 10.58 9.83
N SER A 291 23.65 9.85 10.78
CA SER A 291 23.41 8.42 10.98
C SER A 291 22.05 8.10 11.63
N SER A 292 21.24 9.09 11.90
CA SER A 292 19.93 8.96 12.60
C SER A 292 18.81 8.76 11.60
N GLY A 293 18.44 7.53 11.28
CA GLY A 293 17.29 7.24 10.44
C GLY A 293 17.23 5.83 9.83
N PHE A 294 18.33 5.07 9.94
CA PHE A 294 18.43 3.71 9.41
C PHE A 294 18.81 2.69 10.49
N GLU A 295 18.36 2.92 11.71
CA GLU A 295 18.51 1.94 12.77
C GLU A 295 17.80 0.64 12.38
N PRO A 296 18.35 -0.55 12.76
CA PRO A 296 17.70 -1.80 12.49
C PRO A 296 16.25 -1.80 12.99
N VAL A 297 15.34 -2.34 12.19
CA VAL A 297 13.94 -2.48 12.56
C VAL A 297 13.46 -3.89 12.23
N ARG A 298 12.83 -4.55 13.18
CA ARG A 298 12.11 -5.78 12.91
C ARG A 298 10.80 -5.44 12.20
N VAL A 299 10.46 -6.14 11.12
CA VAL A 299 9.25 -5.89 10.33
C VAL A 299 8.00 -5.92 11.21
N TRP A 300 7.92 -6.87 12.16
CA TRP A 300 6.83 -6.94 13.14
C TRP A 300 6.66 -5.64 13.93
N ASP A 301 7.74 -5.07 14.46
CA ASP A 301 7.69 -3.87 15.27
C ASP A 301 7.20 -2.68 14.43
N GLN A 302 7.69 -2.55 13.20
CA GLN A 302 7.20 -1.51 12.28
C GLN A 302 5.72 -1.65 11.94
N VAL A 303 5.25 -2.87 11.64
CA VAL A 303 3.82 -3.13 11.35
C VAL A 303 2.97 -2.85 12.57
N LYS A 304 3.41 -3.27 13.76
CA LYS A 304 2.72 -3.04 15.02
C LYS A 304 2.62 -1.55 15.34
N ASP A 305 3.70 -0.80 15.21
CA ASP A 305 3.73 0.63 15.45
C ASP A 305 2.80 1.36 14.48
N ARG A 306 2.80 0.98 13.20
CA ARG A 306 1.89 1.58 12.20
C ARG A 306 0.42 1.32 12.55
N VAL A 307 0.06 0.13 13.03
CA VAL A 307 -1.30 -0.13 13.52
C VAL A 307 -1.61 0.72 14.76
N ALA A 308 -0.66 0.83 15.68
CA ALA A 308 -0.82 1.64 16.88
C ALA A 308 -0.99 3.15 16.56
N ASP A 309 -0.18 3.70 15.67
CA ASP A 309 -0.28 5.09 15.20
C ASP A 309 -1.64 5.37 14.56
N TYR A 310 -2.10 4.44 13.71
CA TYR A 310 -3.40 4.54 13.09
C TYR A 310 -4.52 4.55 14.14
N LEU A 311 -4.47 3.63 15.10
CA LEU A 311 -5.45 3.55 16.18
C LEU A 311 -5.37 4.77 17.09
N ALA A 312 -4.19 5.32 17.36
CA ALA A 312 -4.03 6.54 18.15
C ALA A 312 -4.69 7.75 17.47
N THR A 313 -4.66 7.80 16.14
CA THR A 313 -5.25 8.89 15.37
C THR A 313 -6.76 8.73 15.17
N TYR A 314 -7.22 7.50 14.89
CA TYR A 314 -8.59 7.22 14.44
C TYR A 314 -9.31 6.15 15.27
N GLY A 315 -8.64 5.54 16.23
CA GLY A 315 -9.16 4.45 17.04
C GLY A 315 -9.96 4.93 18.24
N ARG A 316 -10.78 4.01 18.78
CA ARG A 316 -11.41 4.21 20.08
C ARG A 316 -10.46 3.78 21.21
N PRO A 317 -10.58 4.34 22.43
CA PRO A 317 -9.70 3.99 23.57
C PRO A 317 -9.61 2.47 23.82
N GLU A 318 -10.74 1.77 23.69
CA GLU A 318 -10.82 0.32 23.92
C GLU A 318 -10.07 -0.48 22.84
N GLN A 319 -10.07 -0.01 21.59
CA GLN A 319 -9.29 -0.63 20.50
C GLN A 319 -7.81 -0.46 20.73
N ILE A 320 -7.41 0.73 21.19
CA ILE A 320 -6.00 1.03 21.50
C ILE A 320 -5.51 0.14 22.65
N ALA A 321 -6.31 0.00 23.71
CA ALA A 321 -5.98 -0.85 24.84
C ALA A 321 -5.84 -2.32 24.41
N ALA A 322 -6.84 -2.86 23.72
CA ALA A 322 -6.82 -4.25 23.24
C ALA A 322 -5.62 -4.54 22.34
N TRP A 323 -5.26 -3.59 21.48
CA TRP A 323 -4.07 -3.71 20.63
C TRP A 323 -2.76 -3.74 21.43
N ARG A 324 -2.63 -2.85 22.41
CA ARG A 324 -1.44 -2.79 23.29
C ARG A 324 -1.26 -4.04 24.14
N ASP A 325 -2.38 -4.59 24.62
CA ASP A 325 -2.41 -5.74 25.52
C ASP A 325 -2.35 -7.09 24.76
N GLY A 326 -2.33 -7.04 23.40
CA GLY A 326 -2.34 -8.23 22.55
C GLY A 326 -3.64 -9.03 22.64
N THR A 327 -4.73 -8.43 23.13
CA THR A 327 -6.03 -9.09 23.27
C THR A 327 -6.89 -8.86 22.03
N PRO A 328 -7.66 -9.88 21.56
CA PRO A 328 -8.61 -9.68 20.49
C PRO A 328 -9.66 -8.63 20.89
N TYR A 329 -9.78 -7.57 20.11
CA TYR A 329 -10.86 -6.61 20.28
C TYR A 329 -12.09 -7.11 19.51
N VAL A 330 -13.07 -7.62 20.23
CA VAL A 330 -14.40 -7.90 19.68
C VAL A 330 -15.22 -6.63 19.87
N ALA A 331 -15.36 -5.82 18.80
CA ALA A 331 -16.33 -4.72 18.85
C ALA A 331 -17.72 -5.34 19.02
N GLU A 332 -18.38 -5.08 20.12
CA GLU A 332 -19.82 -5.00 20.08
C GLU A 332 -20.13 -3.91 19.05
N LEU A 333 -20.69 -4.31 17.92
CA LEU A 333 -21.23 -3.37 16.93
C LEU A 333 -22.28 -2.55 17.67
N ALA A 334 -21.87 -1.43 18.22
CA ALA A 334 -22.76 -0.54 18.93
C ALA A 334 -23.85 -0.16 17.95
N GLU A 335 -25.08 -0.48 18.29
CA GLU A 335 -26.34 -0.07 17.64
C GLU A 335 -26.51 1.47 17.58
N ASN A 336 -25.46 2.24 17.79
CA ASN A 336 -25.46 3.69 17.92
C ASN A 336 -24.84 4.41 16.72
N SER A 337 -25.49 4.28 15.55
CA SER A 337 -25.38 5.30 14.50
C SER A 337 -26.75 5.71 13.92
N ALA A 338 -27.82 5.57 14.72
CA ALA A 338 -29.09 6.23 14.47
C ALA A 338 -29.15 7.48 15.37
N GLY A 339 -28.65 8.61 14.88
CA GLY A 339 -28.86 9.87 15.56
C GLY A 339 -27.63 10.77 15.77
N ARG A 340 -27.16 11.38 14.68
CA ARG A 340 -26.85 12.82 14.64
C ARG A 340 -26.66 13.24 13.18
#